data_f84309691a613fe1ae885a8d09593957
#
_entry.id   f84309691a613fe1ae885a8d09593957
#
_cell.length_a   1.000
_cell.length_b   1.000
_cell.length_c   1.000
_cell.angle_alpha   90.00
_cell.angle_beta   90.00
_cell.angle_gamma   90.00
#
_symmetry.space_group_name_H-M   'P 1'
#
loop_
_entity.id
_entity.type
_entity.pdbx_description
1 polymer ?
#
loop_
_entity_poly.entity_id
_entity_poly.type
_entity_poly.pdbx_seq_one_letter_code
_entity_poly.pdbx_strand_id
1 'polypeptide(L)'
;MEGDSKALEELFKSSKPGQKHRVQHYLYLPRMSDANEAARLLEGLHFRIAESRMGADGQNWLLLAEHDVLPTLQLITETRVTLTKLASKFDGEYDGWEAEVVS
;
A
#
# COMPACT_ATOMS: atom_id res chain seq x y z
N MET A 1 -16.05 -1.99 4.18
CA MET A 1 -15.00 -1.02 4.47
C MET A 1 -15.35 0.36 3.93
N GLU A 2 -16.01 1.13 4.76
CA GLU A 2 -16.45 2.47 4.38
C GLU A 2 -15.29 3.39 4.01
N GLY A 3 -14.14 3.26 4.70
CA GLY A 3 -12.99 4.10 4.45
C GLY A 3 -12.44 3.96 3.03
N ASP A 4 -12.35 2.72 2.52
CA ASP A 4 -11.86 2.49 1.16
C ASP A 4 -12.85 2.95 0.11
N SER A 5 -14.14 2.73 0.34
CA SER A 5 -15.20 3.19 -0.55
C SER A 5 -15.19 4.72 -0.66
N LYS A 6 -15.08 5.40 0.48
CA LYS A 6 -15.01 6.86 0.52
C LYS A 6 -13.76 7.40 -0.15
N ALA A 7 -12.61 6.76 0.07
CA ALA A 7 -11.36 7.15 -0.58
C ALA A 7 -11.45 7.02 -2.09
N LEU A 8 -12.09 5.96 -2.60
CA LEU A 8 -12.31 5.78 -4.03
C LEU A 8 -13.25 6.85 -4.60
N GLU A 9 -14.31 7.21 -3.88
CA GLU A 9 -15.20 8.28 -4.30
C GLU A 9 -14.44 9.61 -4.43
N GLU A 10 -13.61 9.93 -3.44
CA GLU A 10 -12.80 11.14 -3.47
C GLU A 10 -11.81 11.13 -4.64
N LEU A 11 -11.17 9.98 -4.89
CA LEU A 11 -10.25 9.82 -6.02
C LEU A 11 -10.95 10.11 -7.34
N PHE A 12 -12.14 9.53 -7.56
CA PHE A 12 -12.85 9.66 -8.82
C PHE A 12 -13.52 11.03 -9.02
N LYS A 13 -13.62 11.84 -7.98
CA LYS A 13 -14.02 13.26 -8.12
C LYS A 13 -12.91 14.09 -8.80
N SER A 14 -11.65 13.71 -8.58
CA SER A 14 -10.49 14.45 -9.07
C SER A 14 -9.77 13.77 -10.22
N SER A 15 -10.12 12.52 -10.53
CA SER A 15 -9.41 11.66 -11.47
C SER A 15 -10.39 10.99 -12.41
N LYS A 16 -9.89 10.57 -13.59
CA LYS A 16 -10.70 9.84 -14.57
C LYS A 16 -10.92 8.41 -14.09
N PRO A 17 -12.19 7.96 -13.91
CA PRO A 17 -12.47 6.55 -13.62
C PRO A 17 -12.13 5.68 -14.84
N GLY A 18 -11.89 4.40 -14.60
CA GLY A 18 -11.61 3.43 -15.66
C GLY A 18 -10.20 3.45 -16.19
N GLN A 19 -9.29 4.20 -15.57
CA GLN A 19 -7.87 4.22 -15.92
C GLN A 19 -7.03 3.66 -14.79
N LYS A 20 -5.86 3.10 -15.13
CA LYS A 20 -4.91 2.64 -14.12
C LYS A 20 -4.34 3.84 -13.37
N HIS A 21 -4.19 3.67 -12.07
CA HIS A 21 -3.58 4.64 -11.18
C HIS A 21 -2.37 4.01 -10.51
N ARG A 22 -1.37 4.81 -10.19
CA ARG A 22 -0.29 4.37 -9.31
C ARG A 22 -0.83 4.43 -7.88
N VAL A 23 -0.96 3.26 -7.28
CA VAL A 23 -1.44 3.11 -5.90
C VAL A 23 -0.27 2.77 -5.02
N GLN A 24 -0.09 3.53 -3.94
CA GLN A 24 0.99 3.34 -2.97
C GLN A 24 0.41 2.86 -1.66
N HIS A 25 1.07 1.86 -1.06
CA HIS A 25 0.67 1.24 0.20
C HIS A 25 1.76 1.44 1.25
N TYR A 26 1.35 1.84 2.43
CA TYR A 26 2.24 2.16 3.54
C TYR A 26 2.26 1.00 4.55
N LEU A 27 3.44 0.42 4.76
CA LEU A 27 3.64 -0.63 5.76
C LEU A 27 4.69 -0.16 6.75
N TYR A 28 4.43 -0.40 8.03
CA TYR A 28 5.39 -0.15 9.09
C TYR A 28 5.81 -1.47 9.71
N LEU A 29 7.12 -1.69 9.78
CA LEU A 29 7.71 -2.92 10.27
C LEU A 29 8.71 -2.60 11.38
N PRO A 30 8.87 -3.50 12.38
CA PRO A 30 9.71 -3.18 13.53
C PRO A 30 11.18 -2.96 13.20
N ARG A 31 11.71 -3.70 12.21
CA ARG A 31 13.14 -3.72 11.92
C ARG A 31 13.41 -3.63 10.42
N MET A 32 14.59 -3.11 10.08
CA MET A 32 15.04 -3.05 8.69
C MET A 32 15.10 -4.45 8.05
N SER A 33 15.53 -5.46 8.80
CA SER A 33 15.58 -6.84 8.28
C SER A 33 14.21 -7.37 7.91
N ASP A 34 13.18 -7.02 8.69
CA ASP A 34 11.80 -7.39 8.38
C ASP A 34 11.33 -6.69 7.10
N ALA A 35 11.69 -5.41 6.95
CA ALA A 35 11.34 -4.64 5.76
C ALA A 35 12.00 -5.21 4.51
N ASN A 36 13.26 -5.65 4.60
CA ASN A 36 13.96 -6.26 3.47
C ASN A 36 13.29 -7.55 3.02
N GLU A 37 12.88 -8.38 3.98
CA GLU A 37 12.21 -9.64 3.67
C GLU A 37 10.80 -9.40 3.13
N ALA A 38 10.05 -8.48 3.73
CA ALA A 38 8.73 -8.09 3.23
C ALA A 38 8.82 -7.53 1.81
N ALA A 39 9.85 -6.74 1.51
CA ALA A 39 10.06 -6.19 0.18
C ALA A 39 10.20 -7.30 -0.87
N ARG A 40 10.94 -8.36 -0.57
CA ARG A 40 11.07 -9.50 -1.48
C ARG A 40 9.73 -10.17 -1.74
N LEU A 41 8.92 -10.35 -0.69
CA LEU A 41 7.60 -10.95 -0.83
C LEU A 41 6.69 -10.06 -1.69
N LEU A 42 6.76 -8.75 -1.47
CA LEU A 42 5.98 -7.78 -2.25
C LEU A 42 6.38 -7.78 -3.72
N GLU A 43 7.68 -7.83 -4.01
CA GLU A 43 8.16 -7.91 -5.39
C GLU A 43 7.68 -9.19 -6.06
N GLY A 44 7.62 -10.30 -5.32
CA GLY A 44 7.03 -11.55 -5.80
C GLY A 44 5.54 -11.45 -6.11
N LEU A 45 4.85 -10.50 -5.51
CA LEU A 45 3.44 -10.19 -5.76
C LEU A 45 3.25 -9.06 -6.78
N HIS A 46 4.32 -8.69 -7.47
CA HIS A 46 4.34 -7.67 -8.55
C HIS A 46 4.20 -6.23 -8.06
N PHE A 47 4.53 -5.96 -6.80
CA PHE A 47 4.68 -4.58 -6.32
C PHE A 47 6.10 -4.07 -6.59
N ARG A 48 6.21 -2.76 -6.81
CA ARG A 48 7.51 -2.08 -6.82
C ARG A 48 7.74 -1.50 -5.43
N ILE A 49 8.99 -1.46 -4.99
CA ILE A 49 9.33 -0.83 -3.71
C ILE A 49 9.80 0.60 -4.00
N ALA A 50 8.97 1.57 -3.62
CA ALA A 50 9.26 2.98 -3.84
C ALA A 50 10.19 3.56 -2.79
N GLU A 51 10.01 3.16 -1.52
CA GLU A 51 10.85 3.59 -0.41
C GLU A 51 11.00 2.49 0.63
N SER A 52 12.15 2.46 1.28
CA SER A 52 12.42 1.61 2.44
C SER A 52 13.33 2.42 3.35
N ARG A 53 12.80 2.95 4.45
CA ARG A 53 13.54 3.86 5.33
C ARG A 53 12.94 3.90 6.73
N MET A 54 13.66 4.49 7.67
CA MET A 54 13.12 4.74 9.01
C MET A 54 11.90 5.66 8.89
N GLY A 55 10.82 5.29 9.55
CA GLY A 55 9.61 6.10 9.59
C GLY A 55 9.78 7.38 10.40
N ALA A 56 8.84 8.29 10.26
CA ALA A 56 8.88 9.58 10.93
C ALA A 56 8.83 9.46 12.47
N ASP A 57 8.29 8.36 12.99
CA ASP A 57 8.24 8.10 14.44
C ASP A 57 9.59 7.71 15.03
N GLY A 58 10.59 7.41 14.19
CA GLY A 58 11.91 6.98 14.62
C GLY A 58 11.97 5.60 15.26
N GLN A 59 10.89 4.84 15.22
CA GLN A 59 10.78 3.53 15.87
C GLN A 59 10.52 2.38 14.89
N ASN A 60 9.71 2.64 13.86
CA ASN A 60 9.35 1.64 12.87
C ASN A 60 9.95 1.96 11.52
N TRP A 61 10.22 0.92 10.75
CA TRP A 61 10.73 1.04 9.39
C TRP A 61 9.57 1.18 8.41
N LEU A 62 9.59 2.24 7.61
CA LEU A 62 8.56 2.46 6.58
C LEU A 62 8.95 1.75 5.29
N LEU A 63 8.03 0.94 4.79
CA LEU A 63 8.13 0.30 3.49
C LEU A 63 6.97 0.80 2.64
N LEU A 64 7.31 1.45 1.53
CA LEU A 64 6.31 1.98 0.60
C LEU A 64 6.31 1.13 -0.65
N ALA A 65 5.23 0.39 -0.84
CA ALA A 65 5.03 -0.49 -2.00
C ALA A 65 4.03 0.13 -2.97
N GLU A 66 4.28 0.00 -4.26
CA GLU A 66 3.38 0.57 -5.26
C GLU A 66 3.11 -0.39 -6.42
N HIS A 67 1.98 -0.22 -7.04
CA HIS A 67 1.59 -0.91 -8.26
C HIS A 67 0.65 -0.03 -9.09
N ASP A 68 0.59 -0.31 -10.40
CA ASP A 68 -0.31 0.40 -11.30
C ASP A 68 -1.53 -0.48 -11.56
N VAL A 69 -2.69 -0.05 -11.09
CA VAL A 69 -3.90 -0.86 -11.15
C VAL A 69 -5.13 0.02 -11.39
N LEU A 70 -6.19 -0.60 -11.89
CA LEU A 70 -7.50 0.02 -11.91
C LEU A 70 -8.08 -0.13 -10.50
N PRO A 71 -8.20 0.98 -9.73
CA PRO A 71 -8.59 0.88 -8.33
C PRO A 71 -10.10 0.68 -8.17
N THR A 72 -10.50 -0.57 -8.03
CA THR A 72 -11.87 -0.93 -7.68
C THR A 72 -11.95 -1.22 -6.19
N LEU A 73 -13.14 -1.12 -5.60
CA LEU A 73 -13.30 -1.44 -4.18
C LEU A 73 -12.90 -2.88 -3.90
N GLN A 74 -13.24 -3.81 -4.79
CA GLN A 74 -12.87 -5.21 -4.64
C GLN A 74 -11.36 -5.38 -4.60
N LEU A 75 -10.63 -4.79 -5.56
CA LEU A 75 -9.17 -4.90 -5.61
C LEU A 75 -8.51 -4.29 -4.38
N ILE A 76 -8.95 -3.10 -3.97
CA ILE A 76 -8.40 -2.42 -2.79
C ILE A 76 -8.67 -3.25 -1.53
N THR A 77 -9.85 -3.82 -1.39
CA THR A 77 -10.18 -4.66 -0.24
C THR A 77 -9.31 -5.92 -0.18
N GLU A 78 -9.16 -6.61 -1.31
CA GLU A 78 -8.31 -7.79 -1.41
C GLU A 78 -6.85 -7.47 -1.11
N THR A 79 -6.36 -6.36 -1.64
CA THR A 79 -4.99 -5.91 -1.40
C THR A 79 -4.78 -5.57 0.07
N ARG A 80 -5.73 -4.88 0.70
CA ARG A 80 -5.67 -4.58 2.14
C ARG A 80 -5.54 -5.86 2.97
N VAL A 81 -6.34 -6.88 2.66
CA VAL A 81 -6.29 -8.15 3.39
C VAL A 81 -4.91 -8.80 3.20
N THR A 82 -4.41 -8.85 1.98
CA THR A 82 -3.11 -9.44 1.66
C THR A 82 -1.98 -8.73 2.39
N LEU A 83 -1.94 -7.40 2.33
CA LEU A 83 -0.85 -6.62 2.93
C LEU A 83 -0.94 -6.58 4.45
N THR A 84 -2.13 -6.61 5.02
CA THR A 84 -2.32 -6.72 6.46
C THR A 84 -1.76 -8.05 6.98
N LYS A 85 -2.05 -9.15 6.29
CA LYS A 85 -1.50 -10.46 6.65
C LYS A 85 0.02 -10.49 6.51
N LEU A 86 0.53 -9.91 5.44
CA LEU A 86 1.98 -9.87 5.21
C LEU A 86 2.68 -9.08 6.31
N ALA A 87 2.18 -7.90 6.66
CA ALA A 87 2.75 -7.08 7.74
C ALA A 87 2.69 -7.82 9.08
N SER A 88 1.58 -8.51 9.35
CA SER A 88 1.40 -9.25 10.60
C SER A 88 2.43 -10.37 10.80
N LYS A 89 2.96 -10.95 9.71
CA LYS A 89 4.04 -11.96 9.80
C LYS A 89 5.28 -11.43 10.50
N PHE A 90 5.50 -10.13 10.44
CA PHE A 90 6.68 -9.46 10.99
C PHE A 90 6.33 -8.58 12.20
N ASP A 91 5.15 -8.78 12.79
CA ASP A 91 4.63 -7.92 13.86
C ASP A 91 4.54 -6.46 13.45
N GLY A 92 4.30 -6.23 12.16
CA GLY A 92 4.15 -4.90 11.59
C GLY A 92 2.70 -4.53 11.35
N GLU A 93 2.51 -3.40 10.66
CA GLU A 93 1.20 -2.83 10.44
C GLU A 93 1.04 -2.32 9.02
N TYR A 94 -0.11 -2.56 8.42
CA TYR A 94 -0.50 -1.94 7.16
C TYR A 94 -1.30 -0.67 7.48
N ASP A 95 -0.76 0.48 7.07
CA ASP A 95 -1.31 1.79 7.45
C ASP A 95 -2.21 2.43 6.40
N GLY A 96 -2.46 1.76 5.30
CA GLY A 96 -3.37 2.27 4.28
C GLY A 96 -2.71 2.54 2.95
N TRP A 97 -3.43 3.26 2.09
CA TRP A 97 -3.02 3.49 0.71
C TRP A 97 -3.38 4.90 0.25
N GLU A 98 -2.72 5.33 -0.81
CA GLU A 98 -3.14 6.51 -1.56
C GLU A 98 -2.88 6.27 -3.04
N ALA A 99 -3.60 6.99 -3.89
CA ALA A 99 -3.48 6.85 -5.33
C ALA A 99 -3.17 8.20 -5.98
N GLU A 100 -2.34 8.16 -7.02
CA GLU A 100 -2.05 9.34 -7.82
C GLU A 100 -3.29 9.77 -8.60
N VAL A 101 -3.56 11.06 -8.61
CA VAL A 101 -4.66 11.62 -9.40
C VAL A 101 -4.28 11.62 -10.89
N VAL A 102 -5.16 11.08 -11.72
CA VAL A 102 -5.00 11.08 -13.18
C VAL A 102 -5.94 12.14 -13.75
N SER A 103 -5.37 13.18 -14.32
CA SER A 103 -6.15 14.29 -14.90
C SER A 103 -6.35 14.16 -16.41
#